data_2cbad580cf975fdeeb90ce253ef79cb4
#
_entry.id   2cbad580cf975fdeeb90ce253ef79cb4
#
_cell.length_a   1.000
_cell.length_b   1.000
_cell.length_c   1.000
_cell.angle_alpha   90.00
_cell.angle_beta   90.00
_cell.angle_gamma   90.00
#
_symmetry.space_group_name_H-M   'P 1'
#
loop_
_entity.id
_entity.type
_entity.pdbx_description
1 polymer ?
#
loop_
_entity_poly.entity_id
_entity_poly.type
_entity_poly.pdbx_seq_one_letter_code
_entity_poly.pdbx_strand_id
1 'polypeptide(L)'
;MDDRSTRRTGDPPTLGGSLSYSKAARKTPQALKDEVFQEYGLQDPHDRGQSYEVDHRVPLALGGRNDITNLWPESRRGDGFNAWIKDRLEYRLYTLACYPRRSDPIVTLRQAQDAFLGDWTEAYGIYCKNENDCPAYRER
;
A
#
# COMPACT_ATOMS: atom_id res chain seq x y z
N MET A 1 16.54 3.90 -3.03
CA MET A 1 15.50 2.92 -2.71
C MET A 1 15.42 1.90 -3.82
N ASP A 2 15.31 0.66 -3.45
CA ASP A 2 15.36 -0.44 -4.39
C ASP A 2 14.07 -0.55 -5.21
N ASP A 3 14.22 -0.67 -6.51
CA ASP A 3 13.10 -0.80 -7.45
C ASP A 3 12.41 -2.17 -7.38
N ARG A 4 12.94 -3.10 -6.58
CA ARG A 4 12.39 -4.44 -6.47
C ARG A 4 10.95 -4.47 -5.96
N SER A 5 10.52 -3.42 -5.27
CA SER A 5 9.16 -3.33 -4.74
C SER A 5 8.14 -2.83 -5.75
N THR A 6 8.57 -2.42 -6.95
CA THR A 6 7.69 -1.90 -7.98
C THR A 6 7.76 -2.74 -9.24
N ARG A 7 6.79 -2.56 -10.12
CA ARG A 7 6.83 -3.17 -11.44
C ARG A 7 8.01 -2.63 -12.23
N ARG A 8 8.58 -3.50 -13.03
CA ARG A 8 9.63 -3.10 -13.97
C ARG A 8 9.06 -2.20 -15.05
N THR A 9 9.91 -1.32 -15.58
CA THR A 9 9.58 -0.55 -16.77
C THR A 9 9.23 -1.50 -17.91
N GLY A 10 8.13 -1.25 -18.58
CA GLY A 10 7.65 -2.09 -19.66
C GLY A 10 6.64 -3.15 -19.24
N ASP A 11 6.46 -3.38 -17.94
CA ASP A 11 5.37 -4.24 -17.50
C ASP A 11 4.03 -3.57 -17.78
N PRO A 12 2.97 -4.34 -18.09
CA PRO A 12 1.66 -3.74 -18.26
C PRO A 12 1.28 -2.95 -17.03
N PRO A 13 0.74 -1.75 -17.19
CA PRO A 13 0.30 -1.00 -16.04
C PRO A 13 -0.81 -1.77 -15.33
N THR A 14 -0.69 -1.87 -14.02
CA THR A 14 -1.79 -2.35 -13.20
C THR A 14 -2.74 -1.25 -12.86
N LEU A 15 -2.52 -0.10 -13.48
CA LEU A 15 -3.34 1.06 -13.26
C LEU A 15 -4.78 0.80 -13.60
N GLY A 16 -5.62 1.35 -12.80
CA GLY A 16 -6.99 0.99 -12.89
C GLY A 16 -7.18 -0.46 -12.56
N GLY A 17 -6.10 -0.94 -12.07
CA GLY A 17 -6.10 -2.21 -11.56
C GLY A 17 -6.88 -3.20 -12.35
N SER A 18 -6.40 -3.70 -13.01
CA SER A 18 -6.98 -4.90 -13.02
C SER A 18 -7.34 -5.22 -11.57
N LEU A 19 -8.60 -4.93 -11.22
CA LEU A 19 -9.18 -5.42 -9.97
C LEU A 19 -8.92 -6.91 -9.84
N SER A 20 -8.92 -7.63 -10.97
CA SER A 20 -8.58 -9.04 -11.01
C SER A 20 -7.14 -9.31 -10.60
N TYR A 21 -6.18 -8.51 -11.05
CA TYR A 21 -4.79 -8.65 -10.61
C TYR A 21 -4.67 -8.38 -9.11
N SER A 22 -5.18 -7.26 -8.64
CA SER A 22 -5.11 -6.91 -7.22
C SER A 22 -5.81 -7.94 -6.34
N LYS A 23 -6.96 -8.44 -6.78
CA LYS A 23 -7.72 -9.45 -6.07
C LYS A 23 -6.96 -10.78 -5.99
N ALA A 24 -6.40 -11.22 -7.10
CA ALA A 24 -5.62 -12.46 -7.14
C ALA A 24 -4.32 -12.35 -6.33
N ALA A 25 -3.61 -11.23 -6.46
CA ALA A 25 -2.34 -11.00 -5.81
C ALA A 25 -2.47 -10.79 -4.29
N ARG A 26 -3.64 -10.43 -3.79
CA ARG A 26 -3.88 -10.27 -2.35
C ARG A 26 -3.91 -11.58 -1.59
N LYS A 27 -4.04 -12.70 -2.28
CA LYS A 27 -3.99 -14.01 -1.63
C LYS A 27 -2.53 -14.34 -1.33
N THR A 28 -2.11 -14.01 -0.12
CA THR A 28 -0.75 -14.30 0.33
C THR A 28 -0.74 -15.63 1.07
N PRO A 29 0.01 -16.63 0.58
CA PRO A 29 0.12 -17.91 1.27
C PRO A 29 0.67 -17.76 2.69
N GLN A 30 0.22 -18.62 3.61
CA GLN A 30 0.70 -18.56 4.98
C GLN A 30 2.21 -18.75 5.08
N ALA A 31 2.80 -19.60 4.25
CA ALA A 31 4.24 -19.79 4.23
C ALA A 31 5.00 -18.50 3.94
N LEU A 32 4.49 -17.68 3.03
CA LEU A 32 5.09 -16.38 2.70
C LEU A 32 4.93 -15.38 3.84
N LYS A 33 3.78 -15.40 4.51
CA LYS A 33 3.57 -14.58 5.71
C LYS A 33 4.56 -14.93 6.81
N ASP A 34 4.79 -16.21 7.02
CA ASP A 34 5.76 -16.68 8.01
C ASP A 34 7.17 -16.18 7.69
N GLU A 35 7.56 -16.21 6.42
CA GLU A 35 8.85 -15.67 5.98
C GLU A 35 8.96 -14.18 6.25
N VAL A 36 7.90 -13.42 6.04
CA VAL A 36 7.88 -11.97 6.31
C VAL A 36 8.11 -11.70 7.79
N PHE A 37 7.38 -12.39 8.67
CA PHE A 37 7.57 -12.22 10.11
C PHE A 37 8.98 -12.60 10.54
N GLN A 38 9.52 -13.69 10.01
CA GLN A 38 10.86 -14.13 10.31
C GLN A 38 11.92 -13.11 9.86
N GLU A 39 11.77 -12.57 8.66
CA GLU A 39 12.68 -11.56 8.10
C GLU A 39 12.75 -10.32 8.96
N TYR A 40 11.62 -9.91 9.56
CA TYR A 40 11.56 -8.74 10.43
C TYR A 40 11.80 -9.05 11.91
N GLY A 41 12.14 -10.30 12.23
CA GLY A 41 12.44 -10.70 13.60
C GLY A 41 11.23 -10.64 14.53
N LEU A 42 10.02 -10.78 13.98
CA LEU A 42 8.78 -10.75 14.72
C LEU A 42 8.16 -12.14 14.78
N GLN A 43 7.40 -12.37 15.84
CA GLN A 43 6.61 -13.59 15.95
C GLN A 43 5.19 -13.30 15.49
N ASP A 44 4.67 -14.15 14.61
CA ASP A 44 3.28 -14.05 14.20
C ASP A 44 2.39 -14.38 15.42
N PRO A 45 1.54 -13.43 15.86
CA PRO A 45 0.66 -13.67 17.01
C PRO A 45 -0.48 -14.63 16.73
N HIS A 46 -0.69 -15.07 15.49
CA HIS A 46 -1.77 -15.97 15.08
C HIS A 46 -3.16 -15.50 15.53
N ASP A 47 -3.41 -14.19 15.47
CA ASP A 47 -4.66 -13.57 15.89
C ASP A 47 -5.54 -13.17 14.73
N ARG A 48 -5.42 -13.84 13.60
CA ARG A 48 -6.16 -13.58 12.36
C ARG A 48 -5.90 -12.18 11.80
N GLY A 49 -4.66 -11.69 11.96
CA GLY A 49 -4.27 -10.40 11.44
C GLY A 49 -4.77 -9.21 12.24
N GLN A 50 -5.20 -9.41 13.49
CA GLN A 50 -5.66 -8.28 14.31
C GLN A 50 -4.52 -7.37 14.77
N SER A 51 -3.34 -7.94 15.05
CA SER A 51 -2.18 -7.16 15.49
C SER A 51 -1.36 -6.64 14.32
N TYR A 52 -1.17 -7.47 13.31
CA TYR A 52 -0.37 -7.15 12.13
C TYR A 52 -1.08 -7.56 10.86
N GLU A 53 -0.88 -6.79 9.84
CA GLU A 53 -1.23 -7.12 8.47
C GLU A 53 0.06 -7.32 7.68
N VAL A 54 0.19 -8.42 6.94
CA VAL A 54 1.27 -8.53 5.95
C VAL A 54 0.85 -7.69 4.76
N ASP A 55 1.51 -6.57 4.61
CA ASP A 55 1.12 -5.51 3.70
C ASP A 55 2.16 -5.33 2.60
N HIS A 56 1.71 -4.82 1.47
CA HIS A 56 2.59 -4.41 0.38
C HIS A 56 3.11 -3.02 0.66
N ARG A 57 4.42 -2.84 0.66
CA ARG A 57 5.03 -1.54 0.87
C ARG A 57 4.55 -0.55 -0.18
N VAL A 58 4.67 -0.93 -1.46
CA VAL A 58 4.02 -0.21 -2.56
C VAL A 58 2.74 -0.98 -2.88
N PRO A 59 1.58 -0.33 -2.84
CA PRO A 59 0.31 -1.00 -3.09
C PRO A 59 0.26 -1.70 -4.44
N LEU A 60 -0.40 -2.84 -4.49
CA LEU A 60 -0.64 -3.56 -5.74
C LEU A 60 -1.33 -2.68 -6.78
N ALA A 61 -2.29 -1.88 -6.36
CA ALA A 61 -3.01 -0.97 -7.24
C ALA A 61 -2.10 0.08 -7.89
N LEU A 62 -0.94 0.37 -7.29
CA LEU A 62 0.06 1.29 -7.82
C LEU A 62 1.23 0.55 -8.48
N GLY A 63 1.07 -0.72 -8.77
CA GLY A 63 2.08 -1.51 -9.46
C GLY A 63 3.12 -2.16 -8.56
N GLY A 64 2.88 -2.20 -7.25
CA GLY A 64 3.76 -2.90 -6.33
C GLY A 64 3.84 -4.40 -6.62
N ARG A 65 5.00 -4.97 -6.39
CA ARG A 65 5.21 -6.40 -6.59
C ARG A 65 4.54 -7.23 -5.52
N ASN A 66 4.14 -8.43 -5.88
CA ASN A 66 3.61 -9.41 -4.94
C ASN A 66 4.68 -10.44 -4.59
N ASP A 67 5.80 -9.98 -4.06
CA ASP A 67 6.88 -10.83 -3.59
C ASP A 67 7.42 -10.32 -2.25
N ILE A 68 8.27 -11.13 -1.62
CA ILE A 68 8.76 -10.84 -0.28
C ILE A 68 9.51 -9.51 -0.17
N THR A 69 10.11 -9.03 -1.24
CA THR A 69 10.85 -7.76 -1.24
C THR A 69 9.94 -6.54 -1.07
N ASN A 70 8.64 -6.71 -1.31
CA ASN A 70 7.63 -5.66 -1.16
C ASN A 70 6.64 -5.95 -0.02
N LEU A 71 6.93 -6.92 0.83
CA LEU A 71 6.05 -7.31 1.92
C LEU A 71 6.67 -7.00 3.27
N TRP A 72 5.84 -6.55 4.20
CA TRP A 72 6.26 -6.27 5.56
C TRP A 72 5.08 -6.40 6.54
N PRO A 73 5.37 -6.59 7.83
CA PRO A 73 4.30 -6.66 8.83
C PRO A 73 3.92 -5.25 9.28
N GLU A 74 2.79 -4.75 8.84
CA GLU A 74 2.27 -3.45 9.24
C GLU A 74 1.39 -3.59 10.48
N SER A 75 1.67 -2.79 11.51
CA SER A 75 0.90 -2.80 12.73
C SER A 75 -0.52 -2.27 12.51
N ARG A 76 -1.50 -2.94 13.10
CA ARG A 76 -2.89 -2.50 13.12
C ARG A 76 -3.29 -1.86 14.45
N ARG A 77 -2.47 -2.02 15.47
CA ARG A 77 -2.83 -1.61 16.85
C ARG A 77 -2.17 -0.34 17.33
N GLY A 78 -1.25 0.21 16.60
CA GLY A 78 -0.57 1.43 17.03
C GLY A 78 -1.49 2.64 17.02
N ASP A 79 -1.25 3.58 17.92
CA ASP A 79 -1.85 4.91 17.85
C ASP A 79 -1.20 5.68 16.70
N GLY A 80 -1.98 6.49 16.00
CA GLY A 80 -1.47 7.30 14.90
C GLY A 80 -1.33 6.53 13.59
N PHE A 81 -0.12 6.48 13.05
CA PHE A 81 0.12 5.93 11.72
C PHE A 81 0.22 4.40 11.74
N ASN A 82 -0.88 3.75 11.44
CA ASN A 82 -1.00 2.29 11.39
C ASN A 82 -1.52 1.82 10.02
N ALA A 83 -1.78 0.51 9.88
CA ALA A 83 -2.25 -0.06 8.62
C ALA A 83 -3.54 0.59 8.11
N TRP A 84 -4.45 0.96 9.00
CA TRP A 84 -5.71 1.60 8.62
C TRP A 84 -5.48 2.99 8.02
N ILE A 85 -4.55 3.74 8.58
CA ILE A 85 -4.20 5.08 8.09
C ILE A 85 -3.48 4.97 6.75
N LYS A 86 -2.55 4.03 6.62
CA LYS A 86 -1.86 3.77 5.35
C LYS A 86 -2.85 3.43 4.24
N ASP A 87 -3.85 2.64 4.54
CA ASP A 87 -4.89 2.26 3.57
C ASP A 87 -5.63 3.47 3.01
N ARG A 88 -5.89 4.48 3.85
CA ARG A 88 -6.51 5.74 3.41
C ARG A 88 -5.63 6.47 2.39
N LEU A 89 -4.33 6.55 2.66
CA LEU A 89 -3.38 7.17 1.74
C LEU A 89 -3.26 6.38 0.43
N GLU A 90 -3.23 5.06 0.51
CA GLU A 90 -3.18 4.20 -0.68
C GLU A 90 -4.34 4.49 -1.62
N TYR A 91 -5.54 4.55 -1.08
CA TYR A 91 -6.73 4.86 -1.89
C TYR A 91 -6.66 6.27 -2.47
N ARG A 92 -6.23 7.24 -1.68
CA ARG A 92 -6.08 8.63 -2.13
C ARG A 92 -5.12 8.74 -3.30
N LEU A 93 -3.93 8.16 -3.18
CA LEU A 93 -2.93 8.23 -4.23
C LEU A 93 -3.33 7.42 -5.46
N TYR A 94 -3.97 6.28 -5.27
CA TYR A 94 -4.54 5.53 -6.38
C TYR A 94 -5.54 6.38 -7.16
N THR A 95 -6.44 7.04 -6.47
CA THR A 95 -7.44 7.91 -7.11
C THR A 95 -6.77 9.07 -7.85
N LEU A 96 -5.80 9.74 -7.21
CA LEU A 96 -5.12 10.88 -7.83
C LEU A 96 -4.27 10.48 -9.05
N ALA A 97 -3.62 9.34 -9.00
CA ALA A 97 -2.77 8.87 -10.09
C ALA A 97 -3.55 8.25 -11.25
N CYS A 98 -4.67 7.58 -10.95
CA CYS A 98 -5.42 6.80 -11.94
C CYS A 98 -6.70 7.48 -12.39
N TYR A 99 -7.33 8.24 -11.52
CA TYR A 99 -8.63 8.85 -11.80
C TYR A 99 -8.65 10.31 -11.33
N PRO A 100 -7.69 11.16 -11.76
CA PRO A 100 -7.65 12.50 -11.27
C PRO A 100 -8.88 13.30 -11.76
N ARG A 101 -9.44 14.10 -10.87
CA ARG A 101 -10.44 15.11 -11.22
C ARG A 101 -9.71 16.41 -11.55
N ARG A 102 -10.38 17.32 -12.28
CA ARG A 102 -9.78 18.61 -12.64
C ARG A 102 -9.27 19.42 -11.46
N SER A 103 -9.94 19.29 -10.32
CA SER A 103 -9.59 20.03 -9.10
C SER A 103 -8.52 19.35 -8.27
N ASP A 104 -8.14 18.13 -8.62
CA ASP A 104 -7.16 17.36 -7.86
C ASP A 104 -5.73 17.75 -8.24
N PRO A 105 -4.77 17.63 -7.34
CA PRO A 105 -3.36 17.75 -7.68
C PRO A 105 -2.98 16.76 -8.78
N ILE A 106 -2.05 17.14 -9.64
CA ILE A 106 -1.50 16.22 -10.64
C ILE A 106 -0.50 15.30 -9.93
N VAL A 107 -0.78 14.01 -9.94
CA VAL A 107 0.10 12.99 -9.35
C VAL A 107 0.39 11.94 -10.40
N THR A 108 1.69 11.73 -10.66
CA THR A 108 2.11 10.63 -11.54
C THR A 108 2.13 9.31 -10.78
N LEU A 109 2.09 8.20 -11.53
CA LEU A 109 2.25 6.89 -10.92
C LEU A 109 3.55 6.80 -10.12
N ARG A 110 4.65 7.32 -10.67
CA ARG A 110 5.95 7.30 -9.98
C ARG A 110 5.91 8.09 -8.67
N GLN A 111 5.30 9.26 -8.68
CA GLN A 111 5.14 10.05 -7.46
C GLN A 111 4.33 9.30 -6.40
N ALA A 112 3.27 8.62 -6.81
CA ALA A 112 2.47 7.80 -5.90
C ALA A 112 3.28 6.62 -5.34
N GLN A 113 4.06 5.94 -6.17
CA GLN A 113 4.95 4.87 -5.73
C GLN A 113 6.01 5.38 -4.76
N ASP A 114 6.63 6.52 -5.08
CA ASP A 114 7.68 7.11 -4.24
C ASP A 114 7.18 7.47 -2.83
N ALA A 115 5.91 7.83 -2.70
CA ALA A 115 5.31 8.08 -1.41
C ALA A 115 5.42 6.89 -0.46
N PHE A 116 5.35 5.67 -0.99
CA PHE A 116 5.43 4.44 -0.21
C PHE A 116 6.85 3.87 -0.14
N LEU A 117 7.71 4.23 -1.08
CA LEU A 117 9.12 3.86 -1.02
C LEU A 117 9.88 4.70 0.00
N GLY A 118 9.43 5.93 0.25
CA GLY A 118 9.94 6.79 1.30
C GLY A 118 9.13 6.67 2.58
N ASP A 119 9.04 7.77 3.33
CA ASP A 119 8.22 7.86 4.53
C ASP A 119 6.77 8.20 4.14
N TRP A 120 5.92 7.19 4.12
CA TRP A 120 4.52 7.39 3.73
C TRP A 120 3.75 8.29 4.71
N THR A 121 4.23 8.42 5.95
CA THR A 121 3.57 9.31 6.92
C THR A 121 3.73 10.77 6.54
N GLU A 122 4.86 11.13 5.93
CA GLU A 122 5.04 12.48 5.36
C GLU A 122 4.09 12.70 4.18
N ALA A 123 3.98 11.70 3.32
CA ALA A 123 3.05 11.76 2.19
C ALA A 123 1.60 11.90 2.67
N TYR A 124 1.24 11.23 3.75
CA TYR A 124 -0.07 11.39 4.35
C TYR A 124 -0.34 12.85 4.71
N GLY A 125 0.63 13.53 5.32
CA GLY A 125 0.50 14.94 5.64
C GLY A 125 0.34 15.85 4.44
N ILE A 126 0.85 15.44 3.28
CA ILE A 126 0.76 16.22 2.04
C ILE A 126 -0.59 15.99 1.34
N TYR A 127 -1.01 14.75 1.20
CA TYR A 127 -2.15 14.38 0.37
C TYR A 127 -3.46 14.24 1.14
N CYS A 128 -3.39 14.18 2.47
CA CYS A 128 -4.55 14.01 3.34
C CYS A 128 -4.73 15.23 4.28
N LYS A 129 -4.53 16.44 3.76
CA LYS A 129 -4.59 17.66 4.56
C LYS A 129 -5.99 17.99 5.06
N ASN A 130 -6.99 17.73 4.22
CA ASN A 130 -8.38 18.05 4.53
C ASN A 130 -9.11 16.82 5.01
N GLU A 131 -10.06 17.02 5.88
CA GLU A 131 -10.82 15.95 6.53
C GLU A 131 -11.40 14.94 5.55
N ASN A 132 -11.83 15.38 4.38
CA ASN A 132 -12.49 14.53 3.40
C ASN A 132 -11.58 13.99 2.32
N ASP A 133 -10.29 14.31 2.34
CA ASP A 133 -9.35 13.87 1.30
C ASP A 133 -9.10 12.36 1.36
N CYS A 134 -8.99 11.83 2.56
CA CYS A 134 -8.61 10.43 2.79
C CYS A 134 -9.63 9.75 3.70
N PRO A 135 -10.84 9.46 3.20
CA PRO A 135 -11.87 8.82 4.01
C PRO A 135 -11.50 7.40 4.40
N ALA A 136 -12.06 6.92 5.49
CA ALA A 136 -11.90 5.55 5.91
C ALA A 136 -12.45 4.58 4.86
N TYR A 137 -11.86 3.38 4.83
CA TYR A 137 -12.21 2.37 3.81
C TYR A 137 -13.73 2.15 3.68
N ARG A 138 -14.43 2.13 4.82
CA ARG A 138 -15.87 1.86 4.85
C ARG A 138 -16.72 2.96 4.20
N GLU A 139 -16.15 4.12 3.97
CA GLU A 139 -16.87 5.29 3.43
C GLU A 139 -16.63 5.49 1.93
N ARG A 140 -15.89 4.57 1.32
CA ARG A 140 -15.51 4.65 -0.10
C ARG A 140 -16.52 3.97 -1.01
#